data_a90400df95c595f5d2190bb0c68d727d
#
_entry.id   a90400df95c595f5d2190bb0c68d727d
#
_cell.length_a   1.000
_cell.length_b   1.000
_cell.length_c   1.000
_cell.angle_alpha   90.00
_cell.angle_beta   90.00
_cell.angle_gamma   90.00
#
_symmetry.space_group_name_H-M   'P 1'
#
loop_
_entity.id
_entity.type
_entity.pdbx_description
1 polymer ?
#
loop_
_entity_poly.entity_id
_entity_poly.type
_entity_poly.pdbx_seq_one_letter_code
_entity_poly.pdbx_strand_id
1 'polypeptide(L)'
;MRIRLRQWLTLFALLAALAGQAGAHTKSTSYSNWRIEGADVHLSFTVPLVETARLNQPGETQPPNDRVEAYLAERLTVTAGGKACPLTAPVKPLAASVQFRRFELNFRCPSDKDIALHSAVFFDLVPSHVSLAQIQTSDGRLIQQLFTKDEQTLATSGKDENMRDAGFLRYVQMGIMHIFTGVDHMSFLLGLVLISRRLRDLVFVVTGFTIGHSATLALAVTGIIRPHAEFIDALVALTIAMIGAENVAVATHRPGLVATGVGGALLLMAAASALGLGGLPSLLLLGAGLFAANYLMLSGHLRDAARLRIVVTVVFGLIHGFGFAADLLELRLPSGQLFSILLGFNLGVEVGQLTLVLVALGLVALLVKARLALPRPIVVDTLSAGLVALGMYWFISRSYA
;
A
#
# COMPACT_ATOMS: atom_id res chain seq x y z
N MET A 1 26.85 35.25 -4.31
CA MET A 1 26.52 34.35 -3.19
C MET A 1 25.16 34.65 -2.53
N ARG A 2 24.78 35.93 -2.24
CA ARG A 2 23.51 36.30 -1.57
C ARG A 2 22.21 36.01 -2.37
N ILE A 3 22.23 36.05 -3.70
CA ILE A 3 21.06 35.76 -4.54
C ILE A 3 20.71 34.28 -4.51
N ARG A 4 21.72 33.39 -4.47
CA ARG A 4 21.51 31.93 -4.40
C ARG A 4 20.87 31.50 -3.08
N LEU A 5 21.23 32.12 -1.94
CA LEU A 5 20.67 31.78 -0.64
C LEU A 5 19.18 32.13 -0.55
N ARG A 6 18.74 33.25 -1.11
CA ARG A 6 17.32 33.63 -1.16
C ARG A 6 16.49 32.67 -2.02
N GLN A 7 17.02 32.20 -3.15
CA GLN A 7 16.35 31.21 -4.00
C GLN A 7 16.24 29.85 -3.30
N TRP A 8 17.22 29.50 -2.49
CA TRP A 8 17.18 28.28 -1.65
C TRP A 8 16.17 28.37 -0.53
N LEU A 9 16.07 29.49 0.14
CA LEU A 9 15.09 29.73 1.19
C LEU A 9 13.65 29.74 0.63
N THR A 10 13.44 30.31 -0.56
CA THR A 10 12.12 30.27 -1.21
C THR A 10 11.77 28.87 -1.71
N LEU A 11 12.72 28.11 -2.25
CA LEU A 11 12.48 26.71 -2.65
C LEU A 11 12.21 25.83 -1.44
N PHE A 12 12.96 26.00 -0.35
CA PHE A 12 12.74 25.27 0.90
C PHE A 12 11.38 25.65 1.54
N ALA A 13 11.01 26.91 1.52
CA ALA A 13 9.71 27.37 1.99
C ALA A 13 8.55 26.84 1.12
N LEU A 14 8.74 26.75 -0.21
CA LEU A 14 7.75 26.13 -1.12
C LEU A 14 7.64 24.61 -0.89
N LEU A 15 8.76 23.93 -0.72
CA LEU A 15 8.78 22.49 -0.42
C LEU A 15 8.20 22.21 0.98
N ALA A 16 8.48 23.05 1.97
CA ALA A 16 7.90 22.95 3.31
C ALA A 16 6.39 23.27 3.31
N ALA A 17 5.94 24.23 2.49
CA ALA A 17 4.52 24.53 2.31
C ALA A 17 3.77 23.39 1.58
N LEU A 18 4.42 22.73 0.64
CA LEU A 18 3.88 21.53 -0.02
C LEU A 18 3.89 20.31 0.90
N ALA A 19 4.90 20.17 1.77
CA ALA A 19 4.96 19.11 2.77
C ALA A 19 3.91 19.26 3.89
N GLY A 20 3.49 20.49 4.19
CA GLY A 20 2.44 20.75 5.19
C GLY A 20 1.05 20.25 4.79
N GLN A 21 0.84 19.84 3.53
CA GLN A 21 -0.39 19.20 3.05
C GLN A 21 -0.23 17.69 2.78
N ALA A 22 0.98 17.16 2.91
CA ALA A 22 1.22 15.73 2.91
C ALA A 22 0.96 15.13 4.31
N GLY A 23 -0.24 15.38 4.85
CA GLY A 23 -0.81 14.44 5.81
C GLY A 23 -0.74 13.08 5.12
N ALA A 24 -0.15 12.08 5.77
CA ALA A 24 -0.19 10.70 5.31
C ALA A 24 -1.67 10.31 5.20
N HIS A 25 -2.28 10.59 4.05
CA HIS A 25 -3.56 10.04 3.71
C HIS A 25 -3.29 8.55 3.45
N THR A 26 -3.28 7.76 4.51
CA THR A 26 -3.67 6.36 4.37
C THR A 26 -4.95 6.41 3.56
N LYS A 27 -4.95 5.83 2.37
CA LYS A 27 -6.16 5.79 1.54
C LYS A 27 -7.24 5.19 2.40
N SER A 28 -8.29 5.97 2.62
CA SER A 28 -9.48 5.48 3.28
C SER A 28 -10.09 4.40 2.39
N THR A 29 -10.07 3.16 2.84
CA THR A 29 -10.56 2.02 2.07
C THR A 29 -11.41 1.10 2.93
N SER A 30 -12.39 0.46 2.30
CA SER A 30 -13.14 -0.64 2.87
C SER A 30 -13.36 -1.74 1.84
N TYR A 31 -13.73 -2.92 2.27
CA TYR A 31 -13.90 -4.11 1.45
C TYR A 31 -15.27 -4.71 1.70
N SER A 32 -15.96 -5.10 0.63
CA SER A 32 -17.27 -5.73 0.72
C SER A 32 -17.35 -6.95 -0.19
N ASN A 33 -17.84 -8.06 0.36
CA ASN A 33 -18.09 -9.29 -0.38
C ASN A 33 -19.58 -9.56 -0.38
N TRP A 34 -20.19 -9.46 -1.55
CA TRP A 34 -21.61 -9.64 -1.77
C TRP A 34 -21.87 -10.98 -2.45
N ARG A 35 -22.77 -11.79 -1.90
CA ARG A 35 -23.22 -13.04 -2.50
C ARG A 35 -24.73 -12.96 -2.69
N ILE A 36 -25.16 -13.11 -3.94
CA ILE A 36 -26.56 -13.08 -4.34
C ILE A 36 -27.01 -14.52 -4.60
N GLU A 37 -27.96 -15.00 -3.80
CA GLU A 37 -28.54 -16.35 -3.91
C GLU A 37 -30.05 -16.24 -4.10
N GLY A 38 -30.48 -16.09 -5.36
CA GLY A 38 -31.89 -15.77 -5.66
C GLY A 38 -32.32 -14.42 -5.08
N ALA A 39 -33.30 -14.41 -4.19
CA ALA A 39 -33.77 -13.22 -3.51
C ALA A 39 -33.00 -12.89 -2.20
N ASP A 40 -32.09 -13.75 -1.78
CA ASP A 40 -31.26 -13.52 -0.60
C ASP A 40 -29.93 -12.90 -1.00
N VAL A 41 -29.50 -11.86 -0.27
CA VAL A 41 -28.22 -11.17 -0.50
C VAL A 41 -27.44 -11.18 0.82
N HIS A 42 -26.26 -11.79 0.79
CA HIS A 42 -25.33 -11.87 1.91
C HIS A 42 -24.19 -10.92 1.68
N LEU A 43 -23.90 -10.08 2.66
CA LEU A 43 -22.79 -9.13 2.63
C LEU A 43 -21.84 -9.39 3.81
N SER A 44 -20.56 -9.56 3.50
CA SER A 44 -19.47 -9.45 4.49
C SER A 44 -18.72 -8.15 4.23
N PHE A 45 -18.79 -7.23 5.17
CA PHE A 45 -18.14 -5.92 5.10
C PHE A 45 -16.93 -5.89 6.02
N THR A 46 -15.76 -5.56 5.49
CA THR A 46 -14.48 -5.50 6.22
C THR A 46 -13.90 -4.09 6.12
N VAL A 47 -13.47 -3.55 7.25
CA VAL A 47 -12.98 -2.17 7.35
C VAL A 47 -11.80 -2.07 8.32
N PRO A 48 -10.73 -1.30 7.99
CA PRO A 48 -9.63 -1.05 8.90
C PRO A 48 -10.09 -0.33 10.17
N LEU A 49 -9.43 -0.62 11.31
CA LEU A 49 -9.71 0.03 12.60
C LEU A 49 -9.58 1.56 12.51
N VAL A 50 -8.62 2.06 11.73
CA VAL A 50 -8.40 3.49 11.52
C VAL A 50 -9.62 4.19 10.88
N GLU A 51 -10.37 3.49 10.04
CA GLU A 51 -11.57 4.03 9.43
C GLU A 51 -12.75 4.04 10.40
N THR A 52 -12.92 2.95 11.17
CA THR A 52 -13.96 2.91 12.20
C THR A 52 -13.71 3.93 13.31
N ALA A 53 -12.46 4.24 13.64
CA ALA A 53 -12.10 5.26 14.61
C ALA A 53 -12.63 6.67 14.24
N ARG A 54 -12.99 6.92 12.97
CA ARG A 54 -13.65 8.17 12.55
C ARG A 54 -15.07 8.34 13.11
N LEU A 55 -15.65 7.26 13.60
CA LEU A 55 -16.96 7.25 14.27
C LEU A 55 -16.83 7.43 15.80
N ASN A 56 -15.61 7.66 16.32
CA ASN A 56 -15.35 7.85 17.74
C ASN A 56 -16.01 9.12 18.28
N GLN A 57 -16.42 9.03 19.52
CA GLN A 57 -16.75 10.19 20.36
C GLN A 57 -15.49 10.65 21.13
N PRO A 58 -15.47 11.88 21.63
CA PRO A 58 -14.34 12.38 22.41
C PRO A 58 -14.00 11.43 23.57
N GLY A 59 -12.73 11.00 23.64
CA GLY A 59 -12.23 10.11 24.69
C GLY A 59 -12.28 8.60 24.36
N GLU A 60 -12.81 8.21 23.20
CA GLU A 60 -12.80 6.82 22.75
C GLU A 60 -11.56 6.52 21.90
N THR A 61 -11.02 5.32 22.02
CA THR A 61 -9.97 4.79 21.13
C THR A 61 -10.59 4.08 19.92
N GLN A 62 -11.72 3.40 20.12
CA GLN A 62 -12.51 2.75 19.08
C GLN A 62 -14.00 2.88 19.38
N PRO A 63 -14.87 3.02 18.35
CA PRO A 63 -16.31 3.07 18.58
C PRO A 63 -16.83 1.68 18.98
N PRO A 64 -17.86 1.58 19.83
CA PRO A 64 -18.50 0.32 20.16
C PRO A 64 -19.17 -0.31 18.93
N ASN A 65 -19.37 -1.63 18.93
CA ASN A 65 -19.92 -2.37 17.79
C ASN A 65 -21.29 -1.87 17.36
N ASP A 66 -22.18 -1.62 18.31
CA ASP A 66 -23.56 -1.16 18.06
C ASP A 66 -23.62 0.14 17.25
N ARG A 67 -22.68 1.07 17.50
CA ARG A 67 -22.58 2.32 16.71
C ARG A 67 -22.15 2.05 15.28
N VAL A 68 -21.15 1.17 15.07
CA VAL A 68 -20.70 0.81 13.73
C VAL A 68 -21.77 0.02 12.99
N GLU A 69 -22.45 -0.90 13.67
CA GLU A 69 -23.56 -1.69 13.12
C GLU A 69 -24.71 -0.81 12.65
N ALA A 70 -25.12 0.17 13.45
CA ALA A 70 -26.16 1.15 13.09
C ALA A 70 -25.71 1.99 11.87
N TYR A 71 -24.47 2.46 11.87
CA TYR A 71 -23.90 3.22 10.77
C TYR A 71 -23.86 2.43 9.45
N LEU A 72 -23.49 1.15 9.50
CA LEU A 72 -23.44 0.28 8.33
C LEU A 72 -24.86 -0.06 7.81
N ALA A 73 -25.80 -0.35 8.72
CA ALA A 73 -27.17 -0.67 8.34
C ALA A 73 -27.88 0.45 7.59
N GLU A 74 -27.52 1.71 7.87
CA GLU A 74 -28.08 2.89 7.19
C GLU A 74 -27.47 3.09 5.79
N ARG A 75 -26.17 2.76 5.60
CA ARG A 75 -25.39 3.12 4.41
C ARG A 75 -25.14 1.98 3.43
N LEU A 76 -25.39 0.74 3.84
CA LEU A 76 -25.32 -0.44 3.01
C LEU A 76 -26.74 -0.93 2.77
N THR A 77 -27.24 -0.74 1.56
CA THR A 77 -28.63 -1.09 1.22
C THR A 77 -28.71 -1.88 -0.08
N VAL A 78 -29.78 -2.63 -0.22
CA VAL A 78 -30.07 -3.43 -1.41
C VAL A 78 -31.48 -3.10 -1.87
N THR A 79 -31.68 -3.04 -3.18
CA THR A 79 -33.01 -2.89 -3.79
C THR A 79 -33.22 -3.95 -4.87
N ALA A 80 -34.46 -4.35 -5.10
CA ALA A 80 -34.88 -5.23 -6.19
C ALA A 80 -36.09 -4.65 -6.93
N GLY A 81 -35.94 -4.38 -8.21
CA GLY A 81 -36.98 -3.69 -8.99
C GLY A 81 -37.37 -2.33 -8.38
N GLY A 82 -36.42 -1.61 -7.79
CA GLY A 82 -36.65 -0.31 -7.14
C GLY A 82 -37.28 -0.39 -5.74
N LYS A 83 -37.59 -1.58 -5.21
CA LYS A 83 -38.09 -1.78 -3.84
C LYS A 83 -36.97 -2.16 -2.90
N ALA A 84 -36.95 -1.59 -1.69
CA ALA A 84 -35.94 -1.89 -0.69
C ALA A 84 -36.01 -3.35 -0.21
N CYS A 85 -34.86 -3.96 -0.04
CA CYS A 85 -34.70 -5.28 0.56
C CYS A 85 -34.40 -5.09 2.07
N PRO A 86 -35.28 -5.53 2.98
CA PRO A 86 -35.04 -5.40 4.39
C PRO A 86 -33.92 -6.32 4.88
N LEU A 87 -33.24 -5.92 5.93
CA LEU A 87 -32.35 -6.78 6.70
C LEU A 87 -33.15 -7.93 7.34
N THR A 88 -32.67 -9.16 7.23
CA THR A 88 -33.30 -10.34 7.84
C THR A 88 -32.95 -10.50 9.32
N ALA A 89 -31.83 -9.90 9.75
CA ALA A 89 -31.33 -9.90 11.12
C ALA A 89 -30.52 -8.62 11.37
N PRO A 90 -30.30 -8.23 12.65
CA PRO A 90 -29.36 -7.17 12.98
C PRO A 90 -27.96 -7.45 12.41
N VAL A 91 -27.21 -6.37 12.11
CA VAL A 91 -25.82 -6.47 11.69
C VAL A 91 -25.03 -7.22 12.75
N LYS A 92 -24.18 -8.16 12.32
CA LYS A 92 -23.45 -9.03 13.24
C LYS A 92 -21.94 -8.85 13.09
N PRO A 93 -21.18 -8.57 14.17
CA PRO A 93 -19.74 -8.54 14.10
C PRO A 93 -19.18 -9.95 13.93
N LEU A 94 -18.18 -10.09 13.05
CA LEU A 94 -17.47 -11.33 12.79
C LEU A 94 -16.00 -11.22 13.23
N ALA A 95 -15.34 -12.37 13.44
CA ALA A 95 -13.91 -12.40 13.67
C ALA A 95 -13.14 -11.85 12.46
N ALA A 96 -12.19 -10.95 12.71
CA ALA A 96 -11.28 -10.36 11.73
C ALA A 96 -9.86 -10.36 12.28
N SER A 97 -8.87 -10.00 11.44
CA SER A 97 -7.50 -9.76 11.89
C SER A 97 -7.42 -8.51 12.80
N VAL A 98 -6.33 -8.39 13.56
CA VAL A 98 -6.18 -7.37 14.62
C VAL A 98 -6.38 -5.92 14.10
N GLN A 99 -6.09 -5.67 12.84
CA GLN A 99 -6.18 -4.33 12.23
C GLN A 99 -7.52 -4.03 11.55
N PHE A 100 -8.44 -5.00 11.50
CA PHE A 100 -9.71 -4.88 10.80
C PHE A 100 -10.90 -5.22 11.71
N ARG A 101 -12.05 -4.69 11.33
CA ARG A 101 -13.37 -5.14 11.84
C ARG A 101 -14.17 -5.69 10.67
N ARG A 102 -14.90 -6.75 10.92
CA ARG A 102 -15.75 -7.39 9.92
C ARG A 102 -17.17 -7.49 10.43
N PHE A 103 -18.12 -7.25 9.55
CA PHE A 103 -19.56 -7.28 9.85
C PHE A 103 -20.30 -8.07 8.79
N GLU A 104 -21.34 -8.79 9.21
CA GLU A 104 -22.23 -9.52 8.34
C GLU A 104 -23.61 -8.84 8.29
N LEU A 105 -24.11 -8.64 7.07
CA LEU A 105 -25.43 -8.12 6.78
C LEU A 105 -26.14 -9.09 5.84
N ASN A 106 -27.39 -9.44 6.16
CA ASN A 106 -28.18 -10.35 5.35
C ASN A 106 -29.49 -9.66 4.97
N PHE A 107 -29.77 -9.61 3.66
CA PHE A 107 -30.95 -8.95 3.12
C PHE A 107 -31.84 -9.99 2.43
N ARG A 108 -33.16 -9.76 2.49
CA ARG A 108 -34.14 -10.51 1.72
C ARG A 108 -34.89 -9.58 0.79
N CYS A 109 -34.77 -9.81 -0.51
CA CYS A 109 -35.43 -9.02 -1.53
C CYS A 109 -36.82 -9.54 -1.86
N PRO A 110 -37.74 -8.69 -2.27
CA PRO A 110 -39.08 -9.09 -2.73
C PRO A 110 -39.05 -9.82 -4.09
N SER A 111 -37.93 -9.75 -4.83
CA SER A 111 -37.70 -10.39 -6.12
C SER A 111 -36.21 -10.73 -6.26
N ASP A 112 -35.91 -11.73 -7.08
CA ASP A 112 -34.57 -12.12 -7.53
C ASP A 112 -34.11 -11.34 -8.77
N LYS A 113 -34.95 -10.43 -9.30
CA LYS A 113 -34.67 -9.65 -10.51
C LYS A 113 -34.32 -8.21 -10.17
N ASP A 114 -33.49 -7.62 -11.02
CA ASP A 114 -33.10 -6.21 -10.95
C ASP A 114 -32.55 -5.81 -9.57
N ILE A 115 -31.70 -6.66 -9.01
CA ILE A 115 -31.02 -6.38 -7.75
C ILE A 115 -29.99 -5.27 -7.99
N ALA A 116 -30.06 -4.23 -7.17
CA ALA A 116 -29.07 -3.17 -7.13
C ALA A 116 -28.47 -3.05 -5.71
N LEU A 117 -27.15 -2.99 -5.65
CA LEU A 117 -26.36 -2.86 -4.43
C LEU A 117 -25.96 -1.40 -4.26
N HIS A 118 -26.11 -0.87 -3.06
CA HIS A 118 -25.74 0.51 -2.73
C HIS A 118 -24.79 0.55 -1.55
N SER A 119 -23.72 1.32 -1.68
CA SER A 119 -22.75 1.58 -0.62
C SER A 119 -22.44 3.07 -0.53
N ALA A 120 -22.79 3.70 0.59
CA ALA A 120 -22.49 5.08 0.91
C ALA A 120 -21.54 5.21 2.12
N VAL A 121 -20.86 4.11 2.49
CA VAL A 121 -20.06 4.02 3.71
C VAL A 121 -18.83 4.92 3.63
N PHE A 122 -18.63 5.75 4.66
CA PHE A 122 -17.54 6.71 4.87
C PHE A 122 -17.41 7.86 3.86
N PHE A 123 -18.21 7.96 2.82
CA PHE A 123 -18.13 9.06 1.85
C PHE A 123 -18.54 10.42 2.44
N ASP A 124 -19.35 10.41 3.50
CA ASP A 124 -19.73 11.59 4.28
C ASP A 124 -18.58 12.09 5.18
N LEU A 125 -17.74 11.18 5.66
CA LEU A 125 -16.60 11.49 6.53
C LEU A 125 -15.31 11.73 5.75
N VAL A 126 -15.12 10.98 4.66
CA VAL A 126 -13.93 11.03 3.80
C VAL A 126 -14.37 10.98 2.33
N PRO A 127 -14.51 12.12 1.66
CA PRO A 127 -14.94 12.14 0.24
C PRO A 127 -14.07 11.34 -0.73
N SER A 128 -12.80 11.11 -0.37
CA SER A 128 -11.86 10.28 -1.14
C SER A 128 -11.87 8.80 -0.74
N HIS A 129 -12.78 8.38 0.15
CA HIS A 129 -12.95 6.96 0.50
C HIS A 129 -13.27 6.11 -0.72
N VAL A 130 -12.76 4.89 -0.72
CA VAL A 130 -13.00 3.92 -1.77
C VAL A 130 -13.43 2.60 -1.15
N SER A 131 -14.60 2.08 -1.55
CA SER A 131 -15.07 0.78 -1.12
C SER A 131 -14.93 -0.23 -2.26
N LEU A 132 -14.05 -1.20 -2.08
CA LEU A 132 -13.80 -2.29 -3.01
C LEU A 132 -14.86 -3.37 -2.79
N ALA A 133 -15.69 -3.63 -3.79
CA ALA A 133 -16.73 -4.64 -3.72
C ALA A 133 -16.44 -5.82 -4.64
N GLN A 134 -16.61 -7.01 -4.12
CA GLN A 134 -16.65 -8.24 -4.87
C GLN A 134 -18.07 -8.82 -4.79
N ILE A 135 -18.69 -9.06 -5.93
CA ILE A 135 -20.08 -9.49 -6.02
C ILE A 135 -20.15 -10.82 -6.75
N GLN A 136 -20.63 -11.84 -6.08
CA GLN A 136 -20.97 -13.13 -6.68
C GLN A 136 -22.46 -13.15 -6.97
N THR A 137 -22.81 -13.21 -8.26
CA THR A 137 -24.21 -13.29 -8.69
C THR A 137 -24.72 -14.71 -8.63
N SER A 138 -26.05 -14.90 -8.65
CA SER A 138 -26.72 -16.21 -8.58
C SER A 138 -26.35 -17.16 -9.73
N ASP A 139 -25.94 -16.64 -10.87
CA ASP A 139 -25.44 -17.42 -12.02
C ASP A 139 -23.93 -17.72 -11.93
N GLY A 140 -23.30 -17.45 -10.77
CA GLY A 140 -21.90 -17.73 -10.50
C GLY A 140 -20.91 -16.74 -11.11
N ARG A 141 -21.36 -15.65 -11.75
CA ARG A 141 -20.50 -14.57 -12.23
C ARG A 141 -19.90 -13.82 -11.06
N LEU A 142 -18.65 -13.41 -11.21
CA LEU A 142 -17.95 -12.56 -10.25
C LEU A 142 -17.78 -11.16 -10.83
N ILE A 143 -18.35 -10.16 -10.15
CA ILE A 143 -18.27 -8.76 -10.50
C ILE A 143 -17.39 -8.07 -9.46
N GLN A 144 -16.45 -7.25 -9.90
CA GLN A 144 -15.71 -6.34 -9.03
C GLN A 144 -16.16 -4.92 -9.31
N GLN A 145 -16.54 -4.21 -8.25
CA GLN A 145 -17.00 -2.83 -8.31
C GLN A 145 -16.20 -1.97 -7.35
N LEU A 146 -15.88 -0.77 -7.79
CA LEU A 146 -15.32 0.28 -6.95
C LEU A 146 -16.45 1.26 -6.64
N PHE A 147 -16.91 1.29 -5.40
CA PHE A 147 -17.80 2.34 -4.95
C PHE A 147 -16.98 3.55 -4.52
N THR A 148 -17.40 4.70 -5.02
CA THR A 148 -16.83 6.02 -4.73
C THR A 148 -17.95 6.97 -4.37
N LYS A 149 -17.63 8.19 -3.92
CA LYS A 149 -18.64 9.22 -3.63
C LYS A 149 -19.57 9.49 -4.82
N ASP A 150 -19.04 9.39 -6.04
CA ASP A 150 -19.79 9.69 -7.28
C ASP A 150 -20.48 8.44 -7.86
N GLU A 151 -20.07 7.24 -7.48
CA GLU A 151 -20.59 5.96 -7.97
C GLU A 151 -20.88 5.03 -6.77
N GLN A 152 -22.06 5.19 -6.19
CA GLN A 152 -22.49 4.49 -4.96
C GLN A 152 -23.43 3.30 -5.23
N THR A 153 -23.86 3.08 -6.47
CA THR A 153 -24.87 2.05 -6.79
C THR A 153 -24.42 1.21 -7.97
N LEU A 154 -24.60 -0.11 -7.85
CA LEU A 154 -24.39 -1.07 -8.92
C LEU A 154 -25.67 -1.86 -9.17
N ALA A 155 -26.21 -1.80 -10.39
CA ALA A 155 -27.27 -2.70 -10.86
C ALA A 155 -26.64 -4.01 -11.39
N THR A 156 -27.06 -5.16 -10.85
CA THR A 156 -26.50 -6.48 -11.23
C THR A 156 -27.12 -7.08 -12.48
N SER A 157 -28.21 -6.50 -13.00
CA SER A 157 -28.96 -6.94 -14.18
C SER A 157 -28.44 -6.39 -15.52
N GLY A 158 -27.38 -5.59 -15.52
CA GLY A 158 -26.79 -5.01 -16.74
C GLY A 158 -26.16 -6.08 -17.64
N LYS A 159 -26.53 -6.04 -18.93
CA LYS A 159 -25.91 -6.83 -20.01
C LYS A 159 -24.52 -6.29 -20.37
N ASP A 160 -23.59 -6.22 -19.46
CA ASP A 160 -22.20 -5.96 -19.82
C ASP A 160 -21.50 -7.27 -20.18
N GLU A 161 -21.71 -7.71 -21.45
CA GLU A 161 -20.95 -8.80 -22.08
C GLU A 161 -19.43 -8.53 -22.12
N ASN A 162 -19.01 -7.29 -21.89
CA ASN A 162 -17.61 -6.87 -21.89
C ASN A 162 -16.84 -7.21 -20.59
N MET A 163 -17.49 -7.79 -19.57
CA MET A 163 -16.86 -7.95 -18.25
C MET A 163 -16.01 -9.23 -18.11
N ARG A 164 -16.13 -10.22 -19.00
CA ARG A 164 -15.26 -11.39 -19.02
C ARG A 164 -13.88 -11.08 -19.58
N ASP A 165 -13.78 -10.18 -20.58
CA ASP A 165 -12.52 -9.74 -21.18
C ASP A 165 -11.90 -8.56 -20.41
N ALA A 166 -12.69 -7.76 -19.70
CA ALA A 166 -12.24 -6.66 -18.87
C ALA A 166 -11.49 -7.11 -17.60
N GLY A 167 -11.65 -8.35 -17.13
CA GLY A 167 -11.10 -8.84 -15.86
C GLY A 167 -9.59 -8.70 -15.77
N PHE A 168 -8.84 -9.19 -16.76
CA PHE A 168 -7.38 -9.16 -16.74
C PHE A 168 -6.82 -7.74 -16.81
N LEU A 169 -7.32 -6.92 -17.72
CA LEU A 169 -6.88 -5.52 -17.88
C LEU A 169 -7.17 -4.69 -16.62
N ARG A 170 -8.26 -4.97 -15.92
CA ARG A 170 -8.59 -4.33 -14.65
C ARG A 170 -7.60 -4.68 -13.55
N TYR A 171 -7.11 -5.94 -13.50
CA TYR A 171 -6.04 -6.33 -12.57
C TYR A 171 -4.72 -5.61 -12.90
N VAL A 172 -4.40 -5.44 -14.18
CA VAL A 172 -3.26 -4.63 -14.62
C VAL A 172 -3.45 -3.18 -14.15
N GLN A 173 -4.62 -2.60 -14.33
CA GLN A 173 -4.92 -1.24 -13.85
C GLN A 173 -4.80 -1.13 -12.33
N MET A 174 -5.26 -2.12 -11.57
CA MET A 174 -5.11 -2.16 -10.11
C MET A 174 -3.63 -2.16 -9.70
N GLY A 175 -2.78 -2.95 -10.37
CA GLY A 175 -1.34 -2.98 -10.12
C GLY A 175 -0.67 -1.64 -10.44
N ILE A 176 -1.04 -0.99 -11.56
CA ILE A 176 -0.56 0.36 -11.91
C ILE A 176 -0.97 1.35 -10.81
N MET A 177 -2.25 1.37 -10.44
CA MET A 177 -2.76 2.28 -9.41
C MET A 177 -2.13 2.03 -8.05
N HIS A 178 -1.84 0.79 -7.68
CA HIS A 178 -1.14 0.42 -6.45
C HIS A 178 0.22 1.14 -6.35
N ILE A 179 0.99 1.21 -7.43
CA ILE A 179 2.28 1.92 -7.47
C ILE A 179 2.09 3.44 -7.38
N PHE A 180 1.17 4.02 -8.16
CA PHE A 180 0.94 5.47 -8.17
C PHE A 180 0.33 6.02 -6.89
N THR A 181 -0.27 5.18 -6.08
CA THR A 181 -0.96 5.56 -4.86
C THR A 181 -0.24 5.10 -3.60
N GLY A 182 0.69 4.13 -3.74
CA GLY A 182 1.53 3.65 -2.65
C GLY A 182 2.72 4.59 -2.42
N VAL A 183 2.63 5.44 -1.38
CA VAL A 183 3.72 6.40 -1.04
C VAL A 183 5.01 5.65 -0.71
N ASP A 184 4.91 4.47 -0.09
CA ASP A 184 6.05 3.60 0.21
C ASP A 184 6.76 3.17 -1.08
N HIS A 185 6.00 2.72 -2.10
CA HIS A 185 6.54 2.30 -3.40
C HIS A 185 7.16 3.46 -4.17
N MET A 186 6.49 4.61 -4.19
CA MET A 186 7.03 5.83 -4.83
C MET A 186 8.32 6.30 -4.17
N SER A 187 8.38 6.30 -2.83
CA SER A 187 9.57 6.69 -2.06
C SER A 187 10.72 5.73 -2.30
N PHE A 188 10.45 4.43 -2.27
CA PHE A 188 11.44 3.38 -2.56
C PHE A 188 12.00 3.52 -3.99
N LEU A 189 11.11 3.68 -4.99
CA LEU A 189 11.50 3.82 -6.38
C LEU A 189 12.30 5.10 -6.63
N LEU A 190 11.95 6.21 -5.97
CA LEU A 190 12.74 7.45 -5.99
C LEU A 190 14.17 7.18 -5.52
N GLY A 191 14.35 6.45 -4.41
CA GLY A 191 15.66 6.07 -3.91
C GLY A 191 16.48 5.27 -4.92
N LEU A 192 15.85 4.32 -5.63
CA LEU A 192 16.49 3.53 -6.69
C LEU A 192 16.89 4.38 -7.90
N VAL A 193 16.06 5.34 -8.30
CA VAL A 193 16.38 6.28 -9.40
C VAL A 193 17.58 7.15 -9.05
N LEU A 194 17.68 7.63 -7.82
CA LEU A 194 18.78 8.49 -7.37
C LEU A 194 20.14 7.77 -7.40
N ILE A 195 20.19 6.48 -7.00
CA ILE A 195 21.43 5.71 -6.94
C ILE A 195 21.84 5.11 -8.28
N SER A 196 20.88 4.91 -9.19
CA SER A 196 21.11 4.23 -10.46
C SER A 196 21.84 5.15 -11.46
N ARG A 197 22.86 4.61 -12.12
CA ARG A 197 23.64 5.33 -13.12
C ARG A 197 23.21 5.00 -14.55
N ARG A 198 22.67 3.81 -14.78
CA ARG A 198 22.27 3.30 -16.10
C ARG A 198 20.82 2.84 -16.05
N LEU A 199 20.04 3.20 -17.04
CA LEU A 199 18.64 2.78 -17.15
C LEU A 199 18.49 1.26 -17.16
N ARG A 200 19.41 0.55 -17.85
CA ARG A 200 19.40 -0.92 -17.88
C ARG A 200 19.48 -1.54 -16.48
N ASP A 201 20.40 -1.04 -15.64
CA ASP A 201 20.59 -1.57 -14.29
C ASP A 201 19.35 -1.26 -13.42
N LEU A 202 18.75 -0.08 -13.62
CA LEU A 202 17.53 0.31 -12.93
C LEU A 202 16.34 -0.60 -13.32
N VAL A 203 16.18 -0.94 -14.60
CA VAL A 203 15.15 -1.89 -15.05
C VAL A 203 15.34 -3.24 -14.36
N PHE A 204 16.56 -3.81 -14.34
CA PHE A 204 16.80 -5.10 -13.68
C PHE A 204 16.53 -5.06 -12.17
N VAL A 205 16.85 -3.95 -11.51
CA VAL A 205 16.61 -3.76 -10.08
C VAL A 205 15.10 -3.69 -9.80
N VAL A 206 14.35 -2.97 -10.62
CA VAL A 206 12.89 -2.85 -10.54
C VAL A 206 12.22 -4.20 -10.80
N THR A 207 12.61 -4.90 -11.87
CA THR A 207 12.07 -6.25 -12.17
C THR A 207 12.42 -7.25 -11.06
N GLY A 208 13.63 -7.16 -10.47
CA GLY A 208 14.00 -7.97 -9.31
C GLY A 208 13.05 -7.75 -8.13
N PHE A 209 12.70 -6.50 -7.83
CA PHE A 209 11.70 -6.16 -6.83
C PHE A 209 10.34 -6.79 -7.17
N THR A 210 9.85 -6.64 -8.41
CA THR A 210 8.55 -7.21 -8.84
C THR A 210 8.53 -8.74 -8.70
N ILE A 211 9.62 -9.43 -9.00
CA ILE A 211 9.73 -10.88 -8.82
C ILE A 211 9.56 -11.26 -7.35
N GLY A 212 10.28 -10.60 -6.44
CA GLY A 212 10.15 -10.83 -5.00
C GLY A 212 8.74 -10.54 -4.49
N HIS A 213 8.17 -9.39 -4.89
CA HIS A 213 6.81 -8.98 -4.56
C HIS A 213 5.77 -10.03 -5.03
N SER A 214 5.88 -10.49 -6.27
CA SER A 214 4.98 -11.49 -6.85
C SER A 214 5.05 -12.83 -6.10
N ALA A 215 6.25 -13.25 -5.70
CA ALA A 215 6.46 -14.51 -4.99
C ALA A 215 5.76 -14.51 -3.63
N THR A 216 5.96 -13.47 -2.82
CA THR A 216 5.35 -13.40 -1.48
C THR A 216 3.85 -13.11 -1.55
N LEU A 217 3.40 -12.31 -2.50
CA LEU A 217 1.98 -12.11 -2.74
C LEU A 217 1.29 -13.45 -3.07
N ALA A 218 1.89 -14.27 -3.94
CA ALA A 218 1.36 -15.59 -4.27
C ALA A 218 1.35 -16.53 -3.06
N LEU A 219 2.43 -16.57 -2.26
CA LEU A 219 2.53 -17.41 -1.05
C LEU A 219 1.49 -17.01 0.01
N ALA A 220 1.23 -15.72 0.16
CA ALA A 220 0.25 -15.25 1.12
C ALA A 220 -1.19 -15.52 0.65
N VAL A 221 -1.54 -15.17 -0.60
CA VAL A 221 -2.90 -15.34 -1.12
C VAL A 221 -3.30 -16.81 -1.22
N THR A 222 -2.34 -17.72 -1.44
CA THR A 222 -2.59 -19.16 -1.39
C THR A 222 -2.68 -19.70 0.04
N GLY A 223 -2.45 -18.87 1.06
CA GLY A 223 -2.53 -19.28 2.46
C GLY A 223 -1.35 -20.09 2.98
N ILE A 224 -0.30 -20.29 2.15
CA ILE A 224 0.93 -21.02 2.53
C ILE A 224 1.67 -20.28 3.63
N ILE A 225 1.73 -18.94 3.55
CA ILE A 225 2.34 -18.09 4.58
C ILE A 225 1.33 -17.03 4.98
N ARG A 226 1.16 -16.84 6.28
CA ARG A 226 0.32 -15.75 6.86
C ARG A 226 1.25 -14.72 7.49
N PRO A 227 1.50 -13.59 6.84
CA PRO A 227 2.36 -12.55 7.40
C PRO A 227 1.69 -11.85 8.59
N HIS A 228 2.51 -11.37 9.53
CA HIS A 228 2.07 -10.45 10.59
C HIS A 228 2.18 -9.03 10.02
N ALA A 229 1.07 -8.43 9.64
CA ALA A 229 1.02 -7.15 8.95
C ALA A 229 1.80 -6.03 9.69
N GLU A 230 1.67 -5.96 11.01
CA GLU A 230 2.36 -5.01 11.88
C GLU A 230 3.90 -5.02 11.73
N PHE A 231 4.49 -6.23 11.58
CA PHE A 231 5.94 -6.34 11.39
C PHE A 231 6.36 -5.99 9.96
N ILE A 232 5.52 -6.36 9.00
CA ILE A 232 5.79 -6.12 7.59
C ILE A 232 5.78 -4.62 7.27
N ASP A 233 4.80 -3.87 7.77
CA ASP A 233 4.68 -2.44 7.52
C ASP A 233 5.92 -1.66 8.06
N ALA A 234 6.42 -2.07 9.23
CA ALA A 234 7.65 -1.51 9.75
C ALA A 234 8.87 -1.87 8.87
N LEU A 235 8.98 -3.14 8.42
CA LEU A 235 10.07 -3.57 7.53
C LEU A 235 10.01 -2.87 6.16
N VAL A 236 8.82 -2.63 5.60
CA VAL A 236 8.65 -1.84 4.37
C VAL A 236 9.27 -0.45 4.54
N ALA A 237 8.96 0.23 5.64
CA ALA A 237 9.53 1.55 5.95
C ALA A 237 11.06 1.49 6.14
N LEU A 238 11.57 0.42 6.76
CA LEU A 238 13.01 0.21 6.91
C LEU A 238 13.71 0.06 5.55
N THR A 239 13.10 -0.62 4.56
CA THR A 239 13.70 -0.76 3.23
C THR A 239 13.88 0.60 2.54
N ILE A 240 12.94 1.55 2.74
CA ILE A 240 13.04 2.92 2.22
C ILE A 240 14.21 3.66 2.88
N ALA A 241 14.31 3.57 4.21
CA ALA A 241 15.43 4.14 4.96
C ALA A 241 16.78 3.56 4.50
N MET A 242 16.83 2.26 4.21
CA MET A 242 18.05 1.57 3.76
C MET A 242 18.50 2.04 2.38
N ILE A 243 17.61 2.20 1.42
CA ILE A 243 17.97 2.75 0.08
C ILE A 243 18.43 4.20 0.22
N GLY A 244 17.77 5.00 1.06
CA GLY A 244 18.24 6.34 1.40
C GLY A 244 19.65 6.34 2.02
N ALA A 245 19.91 5.44 2.97
CA ALA A 245 21.21 5.28 3.62
C ALA A 245 22.30 4.81 2.65
N GLU A 246 21.98 3.91 1.71
CA GLU A 246 22.91 3.51 0.64
C GLU A 246 23.28 4.71 -0.24
N ASN A 247 22.31 5.53 -0.63
CA ASN A 247 22.57 6.75 -1.37
C ASN A 247 23.54 7.68 -0.61
N VAL A 248 23.32 7.87 0.71
CA VAL A 248 24.20 8.67 1.58
C VAL A 248 25.59 8.04 1.66
N ALA A 249 25.69 6.72 1.83
CA ALA A 249 26.98 6.01 1.90
C ALA A 249 27.81 6.18 0.62
N VAL A 250 27.14 6.10 -0.55
CA VAL A 250 27.77 6.31 -1.86
C VAL A 250 28.18 7.77 -2.05
N ALA A 251 27.33 8.73 -1.69
CA ALA A 251 27.58 10.16 -1.86
C ALA A 251 28.72 10.66 -0.95
N THR A 252 28.77 10.18 0.29
CA THR A 252 29.79 10.59 1.28
C THR A 252 31.09 9.82 1.16
N HIS A 253 31.13 8.72 0.41
CA HIS A 253 32.26 7.77 0.37
C HIS A 253 32.64 7.20 1.77
N ARG A 254 31.68 7.10 2.68
CA ARG A 254 31.85 6.60 4.06
C ARG A 254 30.90 5.45 4.42
N PRO A 255 30.93 4.34 3.66
CA PRO A 255 29.99 3.24 3.87
C PRO A 255 30.07 2.64 5.27
N GLY A 256 31.28 2.55 5.86
CA GLY A 256 31.49 2.04 7.21
C GLY A 256 30.78 2.87 8.27
N LEU A 257 30.83 4.21 8.16
CA LEU A 257 30.15 5.09 9.12
C LEU A 257 28.64 4.94 9.04
N VAL A 258 28.09 4.89 7.81
CA VAL A 258 26.65 4.73 7.62
C VAL A 258 26.19 3.34 8.08
N ALA A 259 26.94 2.28 7.74
CA ALA A 259 26.64 0.91 8.14
C ALA A 259 26.65 0.74 9.67
N THR A 260 27.66 1.30 10.36
CA THR A 260 27.73 1.24 11.83
C THR A 260 26.64 2.09 12.48
N GLY A 261 26.27 3.23 11.90
CA GLY A 261 25.16 4.07 12.38
C GLY A 261 23.81 3.35 12.29
N VAL A 262 23.47 2.83 11.12
CA VAL A 262 22.20 2.12 10.90
C VAL A 262 22.17 0.80 11.67
N GLY A 263 23.22 -0.03 11.57
CA GLY A 263 23.32 -1.28 12.29
C GLY A 263 23.30 -1.09 13.81
N GLY A 264 24.03 -0.10 14.33
CA GLY A 264 24.07 0.25 15.74
C GLY A 264 22.70 0.71 16.27
N ALA A 265 21.98 1.55 15.51
CA ALA A 265 20.63 1.98 15.87
C ALA A 265 19.65 0.79 15.98
N LEU A 266 19.66 -0.12 15.00
CA LEU A 266 18.81 -1.32 15.00
C LEU A 266 19.21 -2.30 16.13
N LEU A 267 20.49 -2.43 16.46
CA LEU A 267 20.97 -3.23 17.60
C LEU A 267 20.53 -2.63 18.93
N LEU A 268 20.55 -1.30 19.07
CA LEU A 268 20.03 -0.62 20.26
C LEU A 268 18.52 -0.83 20.41
N MET A 269 17.77 -0.75 19.30
CA MET A 269 16.34 -1.06 19.29
C MET A 269 16.08 -2.53 19.64
N ALA A 270 16.91 -3.48 19.16
CA ALA A 270 16.81 -4.88 19.50
C ALA A 270 17.05 -5.11 21.00
N ALA A 271 18.04 -4.45 21.58
CA ALA A 271 18.30 -4.51 23.02
C ALA A 271 17.15 -3.91 23.84
N ALA A 272 16.61 -2.75 23.42
CA ALA A 272 15.44 -2.14 24.06
C ALA A 272 14.21 -3.06 24.00
N SER A 273 13.95 -3.67 22.84
CA SER A 273 12.87 -4.65 22.67
C SER A 273 13.05 -5.88 23.58
N ALA A 274 14.27 -6.40 23.73
CA ALA A 274 14.56 -7.51 24.64
C ALA A 274 14.30 -7.14 26.12
N LEU A 275 14.30 -5.86 26.46
CA LEU A 275 13.94 -5.33 27.78
C LEU A 275 12.44 -5.00 27.91
N GLY A 276 11.63 -5.34 26.90
CA GLY A 276 10.20 -5.07 26.89
C GLY A 276 9.81 -3.64 26.46
N LEU A 277 10.77 -2.89 25.89
CA LEU A 277 10.55 -1.53 25.35
C LEU A 277 10.43 -1.61 23.83
N GLY A 278 9.26 -1.93 23.31
CA GLY A 278 9.00 -1.94 21.86
C GLY A 278 8.02 -3.02 21.39
N GLY A 279 7.39 -2.81 20.24
CA GLY A 279 6.41 -3.73 19.63
C GLY A 279 7.03 -4.80 18.72
N LEU A 280 8.20 -4.55 18.12
CA LEU A 280 8.84 -5.51 17.21
C LEU A 280 9.71 -6.53 17.98
N PRO A 281 9.72 -7.81 17.55
CA PRO A 281 10.56 -8.84 18.16
C PRO A 281 12.07 -8.49 18.08
N SER A 282 12.80 -8.65 19.20
CA SER A 282 14.23 -8.36 19.28
C SER A 282 15.05 -9.13 18.26
N LEU A 283 14.70 -10.39 17.95
CA LEU A 283 15.38 -11.22 16.96
C LEU A 283 15.19 -10.67 15.53
N LEU A 284 14.02 -10.12 15.21
CA LEU A 284 13.75 -9.46 13.92
C LEU A 284 14.63 -8.23 13.76
N LEU A 285 14.70 -7.38 14.79
CA LEU A 285 15.54 -6.17 14.79
C LEU A 285 17.03 -6.50 14.71
N LEU A 286 17.47 -7.56 15.39
CA LEU A 286 18.83 -8.06 15.30
C LEU A 286 19.16 -8.51 13.87
N GLY A 287 18.30 -9.34 13.27
CA GLY A 287 18.47 -9.80 11.88
C GLY A 287 18.48 -8.65 10.88
N ALA A 288 17.55 -7.70 11.01
CA ALA A 288 17.50 -6.50 10.18
C ALA A 288 18.75 -5.63 10.33
N GLY A 289 19.27 -5.47 11.56
CA GLY A 289 20.48 -4.71 11.84
C GLY A 289 21.73 -5.34 11.22
N LEU A 290 21.88 -6.66 11.38
CA LEU A 290 22.97 -7.41 10.75
C LEU A 290 22.89 -7.34 9.22
N PHE A 291 21.70 -7.52 8.64
CA PHE A 291 21.49 -7.42 7.20
C PHE A 291 21.83 -6.02 6.69
N ALA A 292 21.31 -4.96 7.34
CA ALA A 292 21.55 -3.57 6.96
C ALA A 292 23.04 -3.21 7.01
N ALA A 293 23.72 -3.55 8.10
CA ALA A 293 25.13 -3.27 8.26
C ALA A 293 25.98 -3.96 7.18
N ASN A 294 25.76 -5.26 6.95
CA ASN A 294 26.50 -6.02 5.94
C ASN A 294 26.21 -5.52 4.52
N TYR A 295 24.95 -5.23 4.20
CA TYR A 295 24.57 -4.69 2.89
C TYR A 295 25.26 -3.36 2.60
N LEU A 296 25.16 -2.38 3.53
CA LEU A 296 25.75 -1.05 3.36
C LEU A 296 27.28 -1.10 3.29
N MET A 297 27.92 -1.96 4.07
CA MET A 297 29.36 -2.18 3.97
C MET A 297 29.75 -2.76 2.59
N LEU A 298 29.05 -3.81 2.15
CA LEU A 298 29.36 -4.49 0.90
C LEU A 298 29.10 -3.60 -0.31
N SER A 299 27.95 -2.91 -0.35
CA SER A 299 27.58 -2.00 -1.45
C SER A 299 28.59 -0.86 -1.64
N GLY A 300 29.12 -0.34 -0.54
CA GLY A 300 30.11 0.74 -0.56
C GLY A 300 31.51 0.33 -1.00
N HIS A 301 31.87 -0.96 -0.93
CA HIS A 301 33.19 -1.47 -1.32
C HIS A 301 33.22 -2.03 -2.74
N LEU A 302 32.06 -2.35 -3.33
CA LEU A 302 31.99 -2.88 -4.68
C LEU A 302 32.13 -1.77 -5.73
N ARG A 303 32.99 -1.97 -6.74
CA ARG A 303 33.11 -1.06 -7.89
C ARG A 303 31.84 -0.96 -8.71
N ASP A 304 31.08 -2.06 -8.79
CA ASP A 304 29.77 -2.15 -9.41
C ASP A 304 28.82 -2.93 -8.49
N ALA A 305 28.03 -2.20 -7.72
CA ALA A 305 27.05 -2.76 -6.80
C ALA A 305 25.71 -3.13 -7.48
N ALA A 306 25.58 -2.98 -8.82
CA ALA A 306 24.29 -3.21 -9.51
C ALA A 306 23.78 -4.65 -9.30
N ARG A 307 24.65 -5.65 -9.39
CA ARG A 307 24.25 -7.06 -9.17
C ARG A 307 23.79 -7.31 -7.73
N LEU A 308 24.51 -6.75 -6.75
CA LEU A 308 24.11 -6.84 -5.35
C LEU A 308 22.75 -6.19 -5.12
N ARG A 309 22.50 -5.02 -5.74
CA ARG A 309 21.20 -4.34 -5.64
C ARG A 309 20.06 -5.16 -6.19
N ILE A 310 20.25 -5.88 -7.31
CA ILE A 310 19.22 -6.79 -7.85
C ILE A 310 18.84 -7.84 -6.80
N VAL A 311 19.82 -8.48 -6.17
CA VAL A 311 19.54 -9.49 -5.13
C VAL A 311 18.81 -8.88 -3.94
N VAL A 312 19.29 -7.74 -3.47
CA VAL A 312 18.69 -7.05 -2.30
C VAL A 312 17.28 -6.52 -2.60
N THR A 313 17.04 -6.03 -3.82
CA THR A 313 15.69 -5.58 -4.19
C THR A 313 14.71 -6.72 -4.38
N VAL A 314 15.16 -7.93 -4.72
CA VAL A 314 14.32 -9.15 -4.61
C VAL A 314 13.89 -9.35 -3.15
N VAL A 315 14.82 -9.26 -2.19
CA VAL A 315 14.49 -9.38 -0.75
C VAL A 315 13.54 -8.27 -0.31
N PHE A 316 13.74 -7.04 -0.75
CA PHE A 316 12.82 -5.94 -0.46
C PHE A 316 11.45 -6.15 -1.09
N GLY A 317 11.41 -6.66 -2.32
CA GLY A 317 10.17 -7.08 -2.96
C GLY A 317 9.42 -8.14 -2.17
N LEU A 318 10.13 -9.15 -1.62
CA LEU A 318 9.53 -10.17 -0.74
C LEU A 318 8.83 -9.51 0.47
N ILE A 319 9.43 -8.50 1.08
CA ILE A 319 8.85 -7.77 2.22
C ILE A 319 7.60 -7.00 1.77
N HIS A 320 7.71 -6.21 0.70
CA HIS A 320 6.60 -5.38 0.19
C HIS A 320 5.40 -6.20 -0.29
N GLY A 321 5.64 -7.39 -0.88
CA GLY A 321 4.57 -8.26 -1.34
C GLY A 321 3.72 -8.82 -0.18
N PHE A 322 4.32 -9.05 0.98
CA PHE A 322 3.56 -9.42 2.18
C PHE A 322 2.72 -8.25 2.73
N GLY A 323 3.19 -7.00 2.60
CA GLY A 323 2.42 -5.82 3.04
C GLY A 323 1.08 -5.68 2.32
N PHE A 324 1.06 -5.87 1.01
CA PHE A 324 -0.17 -5.81 0.23
C PHE A 324 -1.02 -7.09 0.34
N ALA A 325 -0.41 -8.22 0.69
CA ALA A 325 -1.11 -9.48 0.77
C ALA A 325 -2.19 -9.51 1.86
N ALA A 326 -2.01 -8.77 2.96
CA ALA A 326 -3.02 -8.66 4.02
C ALA A 326 -4.34 -8.09 3.48
N ASP A 327 -4.27 -7.03 2.69
CA ASP A 327 -5.45 -6.43 2.05
C ASP A 327 -6.13 -7.39 1.07
N LEU A 328 -5.32 -8.15 0.31
CA LEU A 328 -5.82 -9.07 -0.71
C LEU A 328 -6.48 -10.32 -0.10
N LEU A 329 -5.98 -10.81 1.04
CA LEU A 329 -6.55 -11.93 1.78
C LEU A 329 -7.95 -11.63 2.34
N GLU A 330 -8.19 -10.38 2.74
CA GLU A 330 -9.49 -9.93 3.21
C GLU A 330 -10.57 -9.94 2.09
N LEU A 331 -10.16 -9.86 0.82
CA LEU A 331 -11.06 -9.92 -0.34
C LEU A 331 -11.59 -11.34 -0.62
N ARG A 332 -11.07 -12.40 0.03
CA ARG A 332 -11.48 -13.81 -0.19
C ARG A 332 -11.61 -14.16 -1.68
N LEU A 333 -10.54 -13.93 -2.43
CA LEU A 333 -10.52 -14.13 -3.88
C LEU A 333 -10.86 -15.57 -4.28
N PRO A 334 -11.65 -15.77 -5.35
CA PRO A 334 -12.00 -17.10 -5.82
C PRO A 334 -10.76 -17.84 -6.33
N SER A 335 -10.55 -19.06 -5.87
CA SER A 335 -9.38 -19.88 -6.19
C SER A 335 -9.18 -20.10 -7.70
N GLY A 336 -10.26 -20.15 -8.48
CA GLY A 336 -10.20 -20.35 -9.94
C GLY A 336 -9.65 -19.15 -10.74
N GLN A 337 -9.58 -17.94 -10.16
CA GLN A 337 -9.09 -16.74 -10.84
C GLN A 337 -7.79 -16.20 -10.26
N LEU A 338 -7.26 -16.80 -9.19
CA LEU A 338 -6.07 -16.31 -8.50
C LEU A 338 -4.87 -16.10 -9.43
N PHE A 339 -4.66 -17.02 -10.38
CA PHE A 339 -3.55 -16.88 -11.33
C PHE A 339 -3.69 -15.63 -12.20
N SER A 340 -4.87 -15.39 -12.78
CA SER A 340 -5.12 -14.21 -13.61
C SER A 340 -5.02 -12.90 -12.82
N ILE A 341 -5.52 -12.90 -11.57
CA ILE A 341 -5.44 -11.75 -10.67
C ILE A 341 -3.98 -11.44 -10.36
N LEU A 342 -3.22 -12.43 -9.91
CA LEU A 342 -1.81 -12.27 -9.55
C LEU A 342 -0.97 -11.85 -10.76
N LEU A 343 -1.17 -12.50 -11.91
CA LEU A 343 -0.44 -12.17 -13.13
C LEU A 343 -0.75 -10.76 -13.61
N GLY A 344 -2.05 -10.41 -13.72
CA GLY A 344 -2.47 -9.08 -14.16
C GLY A 344 -2.01 -7.97 -13.21
N PHE A 345 -2.18 -8.17 -11.91
CA PHE A 345 -1.74 -7.22 -10.89
C PHE A 345 -0.22 -7.00 -10.94
N ASN A 346 0.59 -8.05 -10.94
CA ASN A 346 2.05 -7.91 -10.97
C ASN A 346 2.58 -7.34 -12.29
N LEU A 347 1.92 -7.65 -13.42
CA LEU A 347 2.22 -6.96 -14.68
C LEU A 347 1.91 -5.46 -14.58
N GLY A 348 0.81 -5.10 -13.93
CA GLY A 348 0.45 -3.72 -13.65
C GLY A 348 1.46 -3.01 -12.74
N VAL A 349 1.94 -3.69 -11.71
CA VAL A 349 3.01 -3.20 -10.82
C VAL A 349 4.26 -2.87 -11.64
N GLU A 350 4.74 -3.79 -12.46
CA GLU A 350 5.92 -3.59 -13.34
C GLU A 350 5.72 -2.41 -14.30
N VAL A 351 4.60 -2.36 -15.00
CA VAL A 351 4.26 -1.26 -15.91
C VAL A 351 4.18 0.07 -15.16
N GLY A 352 3.57 0.11 -13.99
CA GLY A 352 3.46 1.30 -13.14
C GLY A 352 4.82 1.82 -12.71
N GLN A 353 5.70 0.95 -12.24
CA GLN A 353 7.06 1.28 -11.82
C GLN A 353 7.90 1.82 -12.99
N LEU A 354 7.90 1.13 -14.14
CA LEU A 354 8.64 1.58 -15.32
C LEU A 354 8.12 2.92 -15.84
N THR A 355 6.80 3.12 -15.82
CA THR A 355 6.19 4.40 -16.19
C THR A 355 6.66 5.52 -15.28
N LEU A 356 6.64 5.31 -13.95
CA LEU A 356 7.09 6.30 -12.98
C LEU A 356 8.58 6.64 -13.16
N VAL A 357 9.42 5.63 -13.42
CA VAL A 357 10.84 5.81 -13.74
C VAL A 357 11.02 6.68 -15.01
N LEU A 358 10.29 6.36 -16.06
CA LEU A 358 10.39 7.12 -17.32
C LEU A 358 9.92 8.57 -17.17
N VAL A 359 8.83 8.79 -16.41
CA VAL A 359 8.33 10.13 -16.08
C VAL A 359 9.38 10.91 -15.27
N ALA A 360 9.98 10.30 -14.25
CA ALA A 360 11.02 10.94 -13.44
C ALA A 360 12.25 11.33 -14.28
N LEU A 361 12.74 10.41 -15.11
CA LEU A 361 13.87 10.68 -16.01
C LEU A 361 13.53 11.73 -17.07
N GLY A 362 12.32 11.69 -17.62
CA GLY A 362 11.82 12.70 -18.58
C GLY A 362 11.76 14.10 -17.95
N LEU A 363 11.27 14.18 -16.70
CA LEU A 363 11.25 15.44 -15.95
C LEU A 363 12.66 15.99 -15.72
N VAL A 364 13.59 15.12 -15.28
CA VAL A 364 15.00 15.52 -15.11
C VAL A 364 15.58 16.03 -16.44
N ALA A 365 15.35 15.32 -17.55
CA ALA A 365 15.83 15.72 -18.87
C ALA A 365 15.24 17.08 -19.30
N LEU A 366 13.96 17.32 -19.03
CA LEU A 366 13.29 18.59 -19.30
C LEU A 366 13.89 19.74 -18.47
N LEU A 367 14.11 19.53 -17.18
CA LEU A 367 14.72 20.52 -16.29
C LEU A 367 16.16 20.87 -16.73
N VAL A 368 16.93 19.86 -17.15
CA VAL A 368 18.27 20.07 -17.70
C VAL A 368 18.20 20.90 -19.00
N LYS A 369 17.29 20.56 -19.92
CA LYS A 369 17.10 21.30 -21.19
C LYS A 369 16.65 22.75 -20.94
N ALA A 370 15.79 22.95 -19.95
CA ALA A 370 15.30 24.29 -19.54
C ALA A 370 16.35 25.08 -18.73
N ARG A 371 17.53 24.54 -18.45
CA ARG A 371 18.58 25.12 -17.60
C ARG A 371 18.10 25.44 -16.17
N LEU A 372 17.07 24.73 -15.70
CA LEU A 372 16.50 24.84 -14.35
C LEU A 372 17.03 23.74 -13.41
N ALA A 373 17.82 22.79 -13.94
CA ALA A 373 18.36 21.71 -13.15
C ALA A 373 19.32 22.20 -12.06
N LEU A 374 19.08 21.74 -10.84
CA LEU A 374 20.00 21.93 -9.74
C LEU A 374 21.22 21.00 -9.87
N PRO A 375 22.37 21.35 -9.27
CA PRO A 375 23.52 20.46 -9.25
C PRO A 375 23.15 19.08 -8.68
N ARG A 376 23.46 18.02 -9.45
CA ARG A 376 23.10 16.64 -9.10
C ARG A 376 23.47 16.26 -7.65
N PRO A 377 24.66 16.58 -7.10
CA PRO A 377 24.99 16.24 -5.73
C PRO A 377 24.00 16.80 -4.72
N ILE A 378 23.59 18.07 -4.86
CA ILE A 378 22.64 18.71 -3.94
C ILE A 378 21.29 18.01 -3.97
N VAL A 379 20.78 17.66 -5.18
CA VAL A 379 19.52 16.96 -5.33
C VAL A 379 19.59 15.58 -4.70
N VAL A 380 20.65 14.82 -5.00
CA VAL A 380 20.83 13.46 -4.47
C VAL A 380 20.96 13.50 -2.95
N ASP A 381 21.80 14.39 -2.41
CA ASP A 381 22.05 14.47 -0.97
C ASP A 381 20.77 14.85 -0.20
N THR A 382 20.04 15.88 -0.69
CA THR A 382 18.82 16.35 -0.04
C THR A 382 17.71 15.31 -0.08
N LEU A 383 17.46 14.71 -1.26
CA LEU A 383 16.40 13.69 -1.41
C LEU A 383 16.76 12.40 -0.65
N SER A 384 18.03 12.00 -0.63
CA SER A 384 18.46 10.82 0.11
C SER A 384 18.34 11.03 1.64
N ALA A 385 18.70 12.20 2.14
CA ALA A 385 18.48 12.55 3.54
C ALA A 385 16.97 12.57 3.88
N GLY A 386 16.14 13.09 2.98
CA GLY A 386 14.67 13.05 3.10
C GLY A 386 14.12 11.62 3.15
N LEU A 387 14.63 10.71 2.30
CA LEU A 387 14.22 9.30 2.30
C LEU A 387 14.63 8.59 3.60
N VAL A 388 15.83 8.84 4.11
CA VAL A 388 16.26 8.30 5.42
C VAL A 388 15.34 8.81 6.52
N ALA A 389 15.09 10.11 6.57
CA ALA A 389 14.22 10.71 7.60
C ALA A 389 12.80 10.16 7.53
N LEU A 390 12.20 10.08 6.33
CA LEU A 390 10.86 9.57 6.10
C LEU A 390 10.75 8.08 6.44
N GLY A 391 11.67 7.27 5.93
CA GLY A 391 11.71 5.83 6.20
C GLY A 391 11.90 5.53 7.68
N MET A 392 12.79 6.26 8.37
CA MET A 392 12.98 6.11 9.82
C MET A 392 11.76 6.57 10.62
N TYR A 393 11.14 7.68 10.25
CA TYR A 393 9.91 8.14 10.87
C TYR A 393 8.81 7.07 10.78
N TRP A 394 8.55 6.54 9.60
CA TRP A 394 7.55 5.48 9.42
C TRP A 394 7.95 4.18 10.11
N PHE A 395 9.24 3.81 10.07
CA PHE A 395 9.73 2.62 10.76
C PHE A 395 9.46 2.71 12.27
N ILE A 396 9.84 3.82 12.91
CA ILE A 396 9.62 4.02 14.34
C ILE A 396 8.11 4.07 14.64
N SER A 397 7.33 4.87 13.90
CA SER A 397 5.90 5.01 14.16
C SER A 397 5.14 3.68 14.03
N ARG A 398 5.50 2.85 13.03
CA ARG A 398 4.89 1.53 12.82
C ARG A 398 5.44 0.44 13.77
N SER A 399 6.60 0.67 14.40
CA SER A 399 7.19 -0.26 15.38
C SER A 399 6.58 -0.13 16.78
N TYR A 400 5.94 0.99 17.09
CA TYR A 400 5.37 1.31 18.39
C TYR A 400 3.84 1.56 18.33
N ALA A 401 3.21 1.41 17.16
CA ALA A 401 1.76 1.46 17.00
C ALA A 401 1.15 0.11 17.37
#